data_1298bb23d078b53800789ec96769803a
#
_entry.id   1298bb23d078b53800789ec96769803a
#
_cell.length_a   1.000
_cell.length_b   1.000
_cell.length_c   1.000
_cell.angle_alpha   90.00
_cell.angle_beta   90.00
_cell.angle_gamma   90.00
#
_symmetry.space_group_name_H-M   'P 1'
#
loop_
_entity.id
_entity.type
_entity.pdbx_description
1 polymer ?
#
loop_
_entity_poly.entity_id
_entity_poly.type
_entity_poly.pdbx_seq_one_letter_code
_entity_poly.pdbx_strand_id
1 'polypeptide(L)'
;MPARSLNRTAAALLGLQFICMWGAFFVLSGAINWPASLDLPPAEILPLILGKSGPVFTGYLSYLIHAILLIPLAVILRQSLNMTPVMGGLTVSLGALAGLAKALGIVRWLFLMPGLAVAYTDPAATDA
;
A
#
# COMPACT_ATOMS: atom_id res chain seq x y z
N MET A 1 -28.66 2.82 -6.27
CA MET A 1 -28.44 3.83 -5.20
C MET A 1 -28.78 5.22 -5.73
N PRO A 2 -29.40 6.10 -4.93
CA PRO A 2 -29.60 7.50 -5.36
C PRO A 2 -28.23 8.20 -5.56
N ALA A 3 -28.14 9.07 -6.58
CA ALA A 3 -26.90 9.76 -6.96
C ALA A 3 -26.19 10.44 -5.79
N ARG A 4 -26.96 10.99 -4.86
CA ARG A 4 -26.44 11.66 -3.65
C ARG A 4 -25.68 10.71 -2.70
N SER A 5 -26.11 9.45 -2.59
CA SER A 5 -25.40 8.46 -1.76
C SER A 5 -24.13 7.97 -2.43
N LEU A 6 -24.12 7.77 -3.75
CA LEU A 6 -22.91 7.42 -4.51
C LEU A 6 -21.82 8.49 -4.35
N ASN A 7 -22.17 9.77 -4.49
CA ASN A 7 -21.21 10.85 -4.36
C ASN A 7 -20.63 10.94 -2.95
N ARG A 8 -21.44 10.70 -1.91
CA ARG A 8 -20.97 10.63 -0.52
C ARG A 8 -20.03 9.46 -0.30
N THR A 9 -20.36 8.28 -0.85
CA THR A 9 -19.49 7.10 -0.77
C THR A 9 -18.17 7.33 -1.51
N ALA A 10 -18.20 7.92 -2.69
CA ALA A 10 -17.00 8.29 -3.44
C ALA A 10 -16.10 9.26 -2.63
N ALA A 11 -16.69 10.31 -2.07
CA ALA A 11 -15.98 11.28 -1.24
C ALA A 11 -15.36 10.64 0.02
N ALA A 12 -16.10 9.77 0.69
CA ALA A 12 -15.60 9.04 1.86
C ALA A 12 -14.43 8.11 1.51
N LEU A 13 -14.54 7.37 0.39
CA LEU A 13 -13.46 6.50 -0.09
C LEU A 13 -12.21 7.31 -0.49
N LEU A 14 -12.38 8.45 -1.16
CA LEU A 14 -11.26 9.34 -1.50
C LEU A 14 -10.59 9.90 -0.25
N GLY A 15 -11.37 10.34 0.74
CA GLY A 15 -10.85 10.81 2.02
C GLY A 15 -10.06 9.71 2.75
N LEU A 16 -10.61 8.51 2.81
CA LEU A 16 -9.94 7.35 3.42
C LEU A 16 -8.65 6.98 2.67
N GLN A 17 -8.69 6.98 1.34
CA GLN A 17 -7.50 6.78 0.49
C GLN A 17 -6.40 7.79 0.82
N PHE A 18 -6.77 9.06 0.93
CA PHE A 18 -5.84 10.13 1.27
C PHE A 18 -5.21 9.91 2.65
N ILE A 19 -6.04 9.60 3.66
CA ILE A 19 -5.58 9.32 5.03
C ILE A 19 -4.63 8.12 5.07
N CYS A 20 -4.99 7.01 4.41
CA CYS A 20 -4.16 5.81 4.38
C CYS A 20 -2.81 6.06 3.68
N MET A 21 -2.81 6.82 2.58
CA MET A 21 -1.60 7.13 1.83
C MET A 21 -0.64 8.00 2.65
N TRP A 22 -1.14 9.12 3.18
CA TRP A 22 -0.32 10.04 3.95
C TRP A 22 0.07 9.46 5.31
N GLY A 23 -0.81 8.70 5.94
CA GLY A 23 -0.49 7.96 7.17
C GLY A 23 0.67 7.00 6.95
N ALA A 24 0.62 6.20 5.89
CA ALA A 24 1.72 5.33 5.50
C ALA A 24 3.01 6.10 5.25
N PHE A 25 2.93 7.21 4.48
CA PHE A 25 4.09 8.05 4.17
C PHE A 25 4.77 8.58 5.44
N PHE A 26 4.03 9.20 6.35
CA PHE A 26 4.60 9.78 7.56
C PHE A 26 5.17 8.72 8.50
N VAL A 27 4.48 7.59 8.66
CA VAL A 27 4.95 6.50 9.51
C VAL A 27 6.23 5.89 8.96
N LEU A 28 6.28 5.56 7.67
CA LEU A 28 7.45 4.95 7.04
C LEU A 28 8.62 5.93 6.90
N SER A 29 8.35 7.19 6.58
CA SER A 29 9.37 8.24 6.53
C SER A 29 10.04 8.43 7.89
N GLY A 30 9.24 8.49 8.96
CA GLY A 30 9.77 8.62 10.32
C GLY A 30 10.48 7.36 10.85
N ALA A 31 10.05 6.16 10.40
CA ALA A 31 10.62 4.90 10.88
C ALA A 31 11.91 4.51 10.15
N ILE A 32 11.92 4.57 8.82
CA ILE A 32 12.99 4.03 7.99
C ILE A 32 13.48 5.00 6.91
N ASN A 33 13.15 6.29 7.01
CA ASN A 33 13.48 7.29 5.99
C ASN A 33 12.96 6.93 4.59
N TRP A 34 11.75 6.36 4.52
CA TRP A 34 11.11 6.04 3.24
C TRP A 34 10.72 7.32 2.47
N PRO A 35 10.88 7.43 1.15
CA PRO A 35 11.25 6.36 0.22
C PRO A 35 12.77 6.18 0.00
N ALA A 36 13.63 7.06 0.51
CA ALA A 36 15.08 7.02 0.26
C ALA A 36 15.72 5.69 0.72
N SER A 37 15.17 5.06 1.76
CA SER A 37 15.65 3.77 2.25
C SER A 37 15.46 2.59 1.27
N LEU A 38 14.67 2.77 0.21
CA LEU A 38 14.47 1.72 -0.81
C LEU A 38 15.75 1.47 -1.64
N ASP A 39 16.64 2.45 -1.70
CA ASP A 39 17.91 2.39 -2.43
C ASP A 39 19.08 1.90 -1.56
N LEU A 40 18.82 1.63 -0.27
CA LEU A 40 19.85 1.14 0.64
C LEU A 40 20.20 -0.33 0.34
N PRO A 41 21.49 -0.70 0.53
CA PRO A 41 21.92 -2.10 0.40
C PRO A 41 21.27 -2.98 1.49
N PRO A 42 21.14 -4.30 1.25
CA PRO A 42 20.52 -5.23 2.21
C PRO A 42 21.15 -5.17 3.61
N ALA A 43 22.46 -4.96 3.69
CA ALA A 43 23.19 -4.86 4.95
C ALA A 43 22.73 -3.68 5.84
N GLU A 44 22.15 -2.64 5.27
CA GLU A 44 21.65 -1.47 5.99
C GLU A 44 20.14 -1.56 6.21
N ILE A 45 19.37 -1.93 5.17
CA ILE A 45 17.90 -1.91 5.24
C ILE A 45 17.34 -3.05 6.11
N LEU A 46 17.92 -4.26 6.08
CA LEU A 46 17.38 -5.40 6.81
C LEU A 46 17.44 -5.22 8.34
N PRO A 47 18.58 -4.82 8.95
CA PRO A 47 18.63 -4.50 10.39
C PRO A 47 17.71 -3.35 10.77
N LEU A 48 17.56 -2.34 9.90
CA LEU A 48 16.68 -1.20 10.13
C LEU A 48 15.20 -1.63 10.19
N ILE A 49 14.75 -2.50 9.27
CA ILE A 49 13.39 -3.07 9.26
C ILE A 49 13.15 -3.87 10.55
N LEU A 50 14.10 -4.69 10.97
CA LEU A 50 13.98 -5.50 12.18
C LEU A 50 13.88 -4.62 13.43
N GLY A 51 14.74 -3.62 13.56
CA GLY A 51 14.74 -2.69 14.69
C GLY A 51 13.52 -1.78 14.76
N LYS A 52 12.79 -1.61 13.65
CA LYS A 52 11.58 -0.76 13.52
C LYS A 52 10.36 -1.55 13.03
N SER A 53 10.29 -2.83 13.33
CA SER A 53 9.27 -3.77 12.79
C SER A 53 7.83 -3.31 13.01
N GLY A 54 7.48 -2.79 14.17
CA GLY A 54 6.12 -2.31 14.46
C GLY A 54 5.69 -1.15 13.55
N PRO A 55 6.39 -0.01 13.54
CA PRO A 55 6.10 1.10 12.62
C PRO A 55 6.16 0.70 11.15
N VAL A 56 7.11 -0.12 10.73
CA VAL A 56 7.22 -0.62 9.36
C VAL A 56 5.98 -1.43 8.97
N PHE A 57 5.56 -2.37 9.82
CA PHE A 57 4.35 -3.15 9.60
C PHE A 57 3.11 -2.26 9.50
N THR A 58 2.92 -1.32 10.43
CA THR A 58 1.76 -0.42 10.46
C THR A 58 1.71 0.47 9.22
N GLY A 59 2.86 1.03 8.81
CA GLY A 59 2.95 1.87 7.62
C GLY A 59 2.62 1.10 6.34
N TYR A 60 3.20 -0.08 6.14
CA TYR A 60 2.89 -0.89 4.96
C TYR A 60 1.49 -1.49 5.00
N LEU A 61 0.92 -1.79 6.18
CA LEU A 61 -0.48 -2.22 6.30
C LEU A 61 -1.43 -1.10 5.86
N SER A 62 -1.20 0.14 6.31
CA SER A 62 -1.96 1.32 5.86
C SER A 62 -1.86 1.49 4.34
N TYR A 63 -0.67 1.28 3.77
CA TYR A 63 -0.43 1.37 2.34
C TYR A 63 -1.10 0.23 1.56
N LEU A 64 -1.20 -0.98 2.14
CA LEU A 64 -1.96 -2.10 1.57
C LEU A 64 -3.46 -1.80 1.54
N ILE A 65 -4.01 -1.26 2.63
CA ILE A 65 -5.42 -0.84 2.68
C ILE A 65 -5.69 0.20 1.58
N HIS A 66 -4.83 1.21 1.43
CA HIS A 66 -4.92 2.18 0.34
C HIS A 66 -4.90 1.49 -1.04
N ALA A 67 -4.04 0.50 -1.28
CA ALA A 67 -3.97 -0.22 -2.55
C ALA A 67 -5.27 -0.99 -2.86
N ILE A 68 -5.83 -1.70 -1.87
CA ILE A 68 -7.06 -2.48 -2.03
C ILE A 68 -8.27 -1.57 -2.26
N LEU A 69 -8.34 -0.43 -1.58
CA LEU A 69 -9.43 0.54 -1.71
C LEU A 69 -9.50 1.20 -3.10
N LEU A 70 -8.45 1.14 -3.92
CA LEU A 70 -8.49 1.61 -5.31
C LEU A 70 -9.56 0.86 -6.13
N ILE A 71 -9.79 -0.42 -5.85
CA ILE A 71 -10.73 -1.25 -6.61
C ILE A 71 -12.17 -0.76 -6.41
N PRO A 72 -12.73 -0.73 -5.19
CA PRO A 72 -14.09 -0.22 -4.98
C PRO A 72 -14.21 1.27 -5.34
N LEU A 73 -13.17 2.06 -5.14
CA LEU A 73 -13.16 3.46 -5.55
C LEU A 73 -13.37 3.61 -7.06
N ALA A 74 -12.67 2.85 -7.89
CA ALA A 74 -12.81 2.88 -9.35
C ALA A 74 -14.25 2.53 -9.78
N VAL A 75 -14.87 1.52 -9.13
CA VAL A 75 -16.26 1.12 -9.39
C VAL A 75 -17.24 2.24 -9.03
N ILE A 76 -17.08 2.84 -7.85
CA ILE A 76 -17.96 3.91 -7.38
C ILE A 76 -17.79 5.18 -8.23
N LEU A 77 -16.56 5.54 -8.60
CA LEU A 77 -16.30 6.69 -9.47
C LEU A 77 -16.94 6.53 -10.85
N ARG A 78 -16.86 5.34 -11.45
CA ARG A 78 -17.57 5.05 -12.71
C ARG A 78 -19.05 5.39 -12.62
N GLN A 79 -19.71 4.99 -11.54
CA GLN A 79 -21.14 5.21 -11.35
C GLN A 79 -21.45 6.67 -10.98
N SER A 80 -20.64 7.27 -10.09
CA SER A 80 -20.82 8.63 -9.60
C SER A 80 -20.66 9.68 -10.70
N LEU A 81 -19.72 9.45 -11.64
CA LEU A 81 -19.42 10.36 -12.75
C LEU A 81 -20.19 10.03 -14.04
N ASN A 82 -21.11 9.07 -14.00
CA ASN A 82 -21.90 8.64 -15.17
C ASN A 82 -21.03 8.39 -16.42
N MET A 83 -19.91 7.71 -16.25
CA MET A 83 -18.96 7.45 -17.35
C MET A 83 -19.60 6.61 -18.44
N THR A 84 -19.22 6.86 -19.69
CA THR A 84 -19.60 5.99 -20.81
C THR A 84 -19.15 4.54 -20.56
N PRO A 85 -19.80 3.54 -21.18
CA PRO A 85 -19.42 2.14 -20.96
C PRO A 85 -17.95 1.84 -21.18
N VAL A 86 -17.34 2.44 -22.21
CA VAL A 86 -15.91 2.27 -22.56
C VAL A 86 -15.01 2.90 -21.48
N MET A 87 -15.22 4.18 -21.19
CA MET A 87 -14.41 4.89 -20.18
C MET A 87 -14.57 4.29 -18.78
N GLY A 88 -15.81 3.93 -18.43
CA GLY A 88 -16.07 3.28 -17.14
C GLY A 88 -15.45 1.88 -17.04
N GLY A 89 -15.44 1.12 -18.13
CA GLY A 89 -14.73 -0.16 -18.21
C GLY A 89 -13.23 0.01 -18.02
N LEU A 90 -12.61 0.94 -18.73
CA LEU A 90 -11.17 1.26 -18.59
C LEU A 90 -10.83 1.72 -17.17
N THR A 91 -11.62 2.60 -16.58
CA THR A 91 -11.40 3.09 -15.21
C THR A 91 -11.39 1.95 -14.20
N VAL A 92 -12.37 1.05 -14.27
CA VAL A 92 -12.46 -0.10 -13.34
C VAL A 92 -11.30 -1.08 -13.58
N SER A 93 -11.00 -1.41 -14.84
CA SER A 93 -9.92 -2.35 -15.17
C SER A 93 -8.56 -1.82 -14.74
N LEU A 94 -8.24 -0.58 -15.07
CA LEU A 94 -6.97 0.04 -14.69
C LEU A 94 -6.87 0.24 -13.18
N GLY A 95 -7.96 0.64 -12.52
CA GLY A 95 -8.01 0.76 -11.06
C GLY A 95 -7.79 -0.57 -10.35
N ALA A 96 -8.39 -1.66 -10.85
CA ALA A 96 -8.18 -2.99 -10.32
C ALA A 96 -6.74 -3.49 -10.54
N LEU A 97 -6.20 -3.32 -11.74
CA LEU A 97 -4.82 -3.70 -12.05
C LEU A 97 -3.81 -2.92 -11.19
N ALA A 98 -4.01 -1.60 -11.07
CA ALA A 98 -3.16 -0.76 -10.23
C ALA A 98 -3.22 -1.15 -8.75
N GLY A 99 -4.43 -1.41 -8.23
CA GLY A 99 -4.63 -1.87 -6.85
C GLY A 99 -3.95 -3.20 -6.59
N LEU A 100 -4.13 -4.19 -7.47
CA LEU A 100 -3.51 -5.51 -7.35
C LEU A 100 -1.98 -5.45 -7.47
N ALA A 101 -1.45 -4.77 -8.48
CA ALA A 101 0.00 -4.62 -8.67
C ALA A 101 0.66 -3.97 -7.44
N LYS A 102 0.04 -2.91 -6.92
CA LYS A 102 0.50 -2.22 -5.72
C LYS A 102 0.42 -3.12 -4.48
N ALA A 103 -0.69 -3.86 -4.30
CA ALA A 103 -0.87 -4.79 -3.18
C ALA A 103 0.20 -5.89 -3.18
N LEU A 104 0.51 -6.48 -4.34
CA LEU A 104 1.57 -7.49 -4.48
C LEU A 104 2.95 -6.94 -4.09
N GLY A 105 3.26 -5.71 -4.50
CA GLY A 105 4.49 -5.03 -4.10
C GLY A 105 4.59 -4.82 -2.59
N ILE A 106 3.48 -4.45 -1.95
CA ILE A 106 3.42 -4.16 -0.51
C ILE A 106 3.45 -5.44 0.34
N VAL A 107 2.78 -6.51 -0.10
CA VAL A 107 2.77 -7.80 0.59
C VAL A 107 4.19 -8.32 0.82
N ARG A 108 5.12 -8.09 -0.11
CA ARG A 108 6.54 -8.41 0.07
C ARG A 108 7.13 -7.75 1.32
N TRP A 109 6.80 -6.48 1.57
CA TRP A 109 7.29 -5.71 2.72
C TRP A 109 6.66 -6.14 4.05
N LEU A 110 5.45 -6.68 4.03
CA LEU A 110 4.74 -7.14 5.22
C LEU A 110 5.18 -8.54 5.67
N PHE A 111 5.52 -9.42 4.72
CA PHE A 111 5.76 -10.83 5.01
C PHE A 111 7.18 -11.28 4.67
N LEU A 112 7.66 -10.98 3.46
CA LEU A 112 8.96 -11.48 2.99
C LEU A 112 10.12 -10.74 3.65
N MET A 113 10.09 -9.40 3.65
CA MET A 113 11.21 -8.59 4.15
C MET A 113 11.48 -8.78 5.65
N PRO A 114 10.48 -8.89 6.55
CA PRO A 114 10.74 -9.24 7.95
C PRO A 114 11.39 -10.62 8.13
N GLY A 115 10.94 -11.62 7.37
CA GLY A 115 11.55 -12.95 7.39
C GLY A 115 13.01 -12.93 6.93
N LEU A 116 13.31 -12.21 5.85
CA LEU A 116 14.68 -12.03 5.37
C LEU A 116 15.54 -11.25 6.38
N ALA A 117 14.99 -10.25 7.06
CA ALA A 117 15.70 -9.48 8.07
C ALA A 117 16.11 -10.38 9.26
N VAL A 118 15.21 -11.25 9.72
CA VAL A 118 15.52 -12.23 10.77
C VAL A 118 16.61 -13.20 10.30
N ALA A 119 16.46 -13.79 9.11
CA ALA A 119 17.44 -14.74 8.57
C ALA A 119 18.82 -14.10 8.35
N TYR A 120 18.86 -12.84 7.92
CA TYR A 120 20.11 -12.11 7.68
C TYR A 120 20.87 -11.80 8.98
N THR A 121 20.15 -11.60 10.09
CA THR A 121 20.77 -11.27 11.39
C THR A 121 21.03 -12.49 12.25
N ASP A 122 20.62 -13.69 11.82
CA ASP A 122 20.88 -14.94 12.54
C ASP A 122 22.32 -15.41 12.31
N PRO A 123 23.17 -15.50 13.36
CA PRO A 123 24.54 -15.98 13.24
C PRO A 123 24.67 -17.39 12.69
N ALA A 124 23.65 -18.24 12.90
CA ALA A 124 23.64 -19.63 12.44
C ALA A 124 23.38 -19.76 10.92
N ALA A 125 22.85 -18.73 10.27
CA ALA A 125 22.58 -18.74 8.84
C ALA A 125 23.84 -18.48 7.98
N THR A 126 24.96 -18.05 8.59
CA THR A 126 26.21 -17.72 7.92
C THR A 126 27.12 -18.93 7.71
N ASP A 127 26.83 -20.06 8.36
CA ASP A 127 27.67 -21.27 8.34
C ASP A 127 27.12 -22.40 7.43
N ALA A 128 26.09 -22.10 6.61
CA ALA A 128 25.47 -23.02 5.66
C ALA A 128 25.69 -22.58 4.20
#